data_28ec0b11ab0b98ac800d393163aa68b8
#
_entry.id   28ec0b11ab0b98ac800d393163aa68b8
#
_cell.length_a   1.000
_cell.length_b   1.000
_cell.length_c   1.000
_cell.angle_alpha   90.00
_cell.angle_beta   90.00
_cell.angle_gamma   90.00
#
_symmetry.space_group_name_H-M   'P 1'
#
loop_
_entity.id
_entity.type
_entity.pdbx_description
1 polymer ?
#
loop_
_entity_poly.entity_id
_entity_poly.type
_entity_poly.pdbx_seq_one_letter_code
_entity_poly.pdbx_strand_id
1 'polypeptide(L)'
;MKNYFRISAVLGAITLVCAVILALMNMLTNPIIAKNNDKTKLETIQKIYEDYDSEKSKDYETDEIEALNLDERVFDIVRVNNSNGDLKGYVFTVGGKNAYGTISLMVAISKDTNNENVVHQVEFLENGQSFASTVDAHVRSSYHTSEKNALVLDPYSSDDSVTVGDLTSDQVDDVVVECGATYGAKLVKQLVEVALQSAERMA
;
A
#
# COMPACT_ATOMS: atom_id res chain seq x y z
N MET A 1 5.71 -13.95 55.17
CA MET A 1 5.46 -14.76 53.95
C MET A 1 4.00 -14.78 53.52
N LYS A 2 3.01 -14.96 54.37
CA LYS A 2 1.58 -14.98 53.95
C LYS A 2 1.07 -13.72 53.26
N ASN A 3 1.57 -12.52 53.60
CA ASN A 3 1.11 -11.27 53.02
C ASN A 3 1.66 -11.10 51.58
N TYR A 4 2.90 -11.49 51.32
CA TYR A 4 3.46 -11.42 49.99
C TYR A 4 2.75 -12.38 49.01
N PHE A 5 2.41 -13.57 49.45
CA PHE A 5 1.62 -14.52 48.63
C PHE A 5 0.22 -13.97 48.30
N ARG A 6 -0.45 -13.31 49.25
CA ARG A 6 -1.76 -12.68 48.99
C ARG A 6 -1.63 -11.54 47.95
N ILE A 7 -0.62 -10.70 48.09
CA ILE A 7 -0.39 -9.58 47.13
C ILE A 7 -0.10 -10.13 45.74
N SER A 8 0.78 -11.12 45.64
CA SER A 8 1.08 -11.77 44.36
C SER A 8 -0.13 -12.43 43.72
N ALA A 9 -0.97 -13.10 44.51
CA ALA A 9 -2.21 -13.75 44.04
C ALA A 9 -3.23 -12.73 43.51
N VAL A 10 -3.41 -11.60 44.21
CA VAL A 10 -4.29 -10.51 43.74
C VAL A 10 -3.77 -9.88 42.47
N LEU A 11 -2.47 -9.59 42.41
CA LEU A 11 -1.85 -9.04 41.20
C LEU A 11 -1.99 -10.02 40.02
N GLY A 12 -1.72 -11.29 40.24
CA GLY A 12 -1.90 -12.33 39.22
C GLY A 12 -3.35 -12.46 38.74
N ALA A 13 -4.34 -12.33 39.66
CA ALA A 13 -5.74 -12.34 39.26
C ALA A 13 -6.12 -11.14 38.40
N ILE A 14 -5.63 -9.93 38.74
CA ILE A 14 -5.89 -8.72 37.96
C ILE A 14 -5.26 -8.82 36.55
N THR A 15 -4.01 -9.26 36.46
CA THR A 15 -3.34 -9.43 35.15
C THR A 15 -4.04 -10.47 34.29
N LEU A 16 -4.51 -11.56 34.86
CA LEU A 16 -5.27 -12.59 34.15
C LEU A 16 -6.59 -12.04 33.60
N VAL A 17 -7.33 -11.29 34.42
CA VAL A 17 -8.59 -10.66 33.98
C VAL A 17 -8.32 -9.67 32.84
N CYS A 18 -7.30 -8.83 32.95
CA CYS A 18 -6.93 -7.90 31.89
C CYS A 18 -6.52 -8.63 30.59
N ALA A 19 -5.75 -9.71 30.70
CA ALA A 19 -5.34 -10.51 29.55
C ALA A 19 -6.56 -11.17 28.85
N VAL A 20 -7.52 -11.69 29.62
CA VAL A 20 -8.75 -12.26 29.07
C VAL A 20 -9.58 -11.19 28.35
N ILE A 21 -9.74 -10.01 28.95
CA ILE A 21 -10.48 -8.91 28.33
C ILE A 21 -9.83 -8.49 27.03
N LEU A 22 -8.51 -8.32 27.00
CA LEU A 22 -7.77 -7.96 25.77
C LEU A 22 -7.90 -9.04 24.69
N ALA A 23 -7.82 -10.32 25.07
CA ALA A 23 -7.99 -11.43 24.14
C ALA A 23 -9.41 -11.45 23.54
N LEU A 24 -10.44 -11.24 24.35
CA LEU A 24 -11.82 -11.17 23.88
C LEU A 24 -12.06 -9.97 22.96
N MET A 25 -11.53 -8.80 23.32
CA MET A 25 -11.63 -7.61 22.46
C MET A 25 -10.95 -7.85 21.12
N ASN A 26 -9.75 -8.42 21.11
CA ASN A 26 -9.05 -8.75 19.86
C ASN A 26 -9.83 -9.75 19.01
N MET A 27 -10.42 -10.78 19.62
CA MET A 27 -11.23 -11.79 18.92
C MET A 27 -12.47 -11.17 18.26
N LEU A 28 -13.08 -10.17 18.90
CA LEU A 28 -14.26 -9.48 18.37
C LEU A 28 -13.90 -8.44 17.30
N THR A 29 -12.76 -7.75 17.45
CA THR A 29 -12.36 -6.67 16.53
C THR A 29 -11.65 -7.17 15.28
N ASN A 30 -10.89 -8.25 15.35
CA ASN A 30 -10.15 -8.81 14.20
C ASN A 30 -11.01 -9.04 12.95
N PRO A 31 -12.18 -9.72 13.03
CA PRO A 31 -13.00 -9.95 11.85
C PRO A 31 -13.60 -8.65 11.27
N ILE A 32 -13.83 -7.65 12.11
CA ILE A 32 -14.33 -6.35 11.67
C ILE A 32 -13.22 -5.59 10.94
N ILE A 33 -12.00 -5.62 11.47
CA ILE A 33 -10.83 -4.99 10.84
C ILE A 33 -10.53 -5.65 9.49
N ALA A 34 -10.50 -6.99 9.43
CA ALA A 34 -10.29 -7.73 8.19
C ALA A 34 -11.33 -7.34 7.13
N LYS A 35 -12.62 -7.37 7.48
CA LYS A 35 -13.69 -6.99 6.55
C LYS A 35 -13.62 -5.53 6.08
N ASN A 36 -13.22 -4.61 6.96
CA ASN A 36 -13.03 -3.22 6.58
C ASN A 36 -11.84 -3.05 5.65
N ASN A 37 -10.75 -3.78 5.88
CA ASN A 37 -9.57 -3.75 5.01
C ASN A 37 -9.91 -4.28 3.62
N ASP A 38 -10.62 -5.42 3.52
CA ASP A 38 -11.08 -5.98 2.26
C ASP A 38 -11.97 -4.99 1.50
N LYS A 39 -12.89 -4.33 2.21
CA LYS A 39 -13.75 -3.31 1.62
C LYS A 39 -12.96 -2.12 1.11
N THR A 40 -12.04 -1.59 1.91
CA THR A 40 -11.16 -0.47 1.52
C THR A 40 -10.30 -0.85 0.32
N LYS A 41 -9.75 -2.07 0.31
CA LYS A 41 -8.99 -2.62 -0.82
C LYS A 41 -9.83 -2.61 -2.10
N LEU A 42 -11.04 -3.17 -2.06
CA LEU A 42 -11.94 -3.22 -3.20
C LEU A 42 -12.33 -1.83 -3.71
N GLU A 43 -12.70 -0.92 -2.81
CA GLU A 43 -13.03 0.47 -3.15
C GLU A 43 -11.84 1.20 -3.79
N THR A 44 -10.63 0.95 -3.32
CA THR A 44 -9.41 1.54 -3.88
C THR A 44 -9.13 0.98 -5.27
N ILE A 45 -9.26 -0.34 -5.48
CA ILE A 45 -9.07 -0.94 -6.82
C ILE A 45 -10.11 -0.41 -7.81
N GLN A 46 -11.38 -0.29 -7.40
CA GLN A 46 -12.43 0.29 -8.24
C GLN A 46 -12.19 1.76 -8.58
N LYS A 47 -11.56 2.51 -7.68
CA LYS A 47 -11.17 3.90 -7.92
C LYS A 47 -10.04 4.00 -8.97
N ILE A 48 -9.09 3.06 -8.94
CA ILE A 48 -7.97 2.99 -9.87
C ILE A 48 -8.43 2.49 -11.25
N TYR A 49 -9.26 1.45 -11.26
CA TYR A 49 -9.77 0.79 -12.47
C TYR A 49 -11.31 0.83 -12.47
N GLU A 50 -11.91 1.77 -13.17
CA GLU A 50 -13.37 1.97 -13.22
C GLU A 50 -14.13 0.74 -13.76
N ASP A 51 -13.50 -0.06 -14.63
CA ASP A 51 -14.05 -1.27 -15.24
C ASP A 51 -13.62 -2.57 -14.54
N TYR A 52 -13.13 -2.48 -13.29
CA TYR A 52 -12.73 -3.62 -12.46
C TYR A 52 -13.90 -4.58 -12.22
N ASP A 53 -13.67 -5.86 -12.47
CA ASP A 53 -14.61 -6.95 -12.19
C ASP A 53 -13.99 -7.91 -11.16
N SER A 54 -14.54 -7.93 -9.96
CA SER A 54 -14.03 -8.77 -8.86
C SER A 54 -14.22 -10.27 -9.08
N GLU A 55 -15.24 -10.68 -9.89
CA GLU A 55 -15.48 -12.09 -10.18
C GLU A 55 -14.49 -12.66 -11.23
N LYS A 56 -13.94 -11.78 -12.06
CA LYS A 56 -12.97 -12.14 -13.11
C LYS A 56 -11.53 -11.83 -12.73
N SER A 57 -11.34 -11.05 -11.71
CA SER A 57 -10.03 -10.73 -11.14
C SER A 57 -9.57 -11.83 -10.18
N LYS A 58 -8.28 -11.92 -9.94
CA LYS A 58 -7.71 -12.94 -9.04
C LYS A 58 -6.89 -12.30 -7.94
N ASP A 59 -7.28 -12.54 -6.70
CA ASP A 59 -6.42 -12.35 -5.55
C ASP A 59 -5.44 -13.52 -5.44
N TYR A 60 -4.15 -13.22 -5.23
CA TYR A 60 -3.15 -14.24 -4.97
C TYR A 60 -3.18 -14.62 -3.49
N GLU A 61 -3.18 -15.91 -3.21
CA GLU A 61 -3.07 -16.40 -1.84
C GLU A 61 -1.63 -16.27 -1.34
N THR A 62 -1.45 -16.22 -0.02
CA THR A 62 -0.13 -16.06 0.61
C THR A 62 0.88 -17.08 0.10
N ASP A 63 0.49 -18.34 -0.02
CA ASP A 63 1.35 -19.42 -0.51
C ASP A 63 1.78 -19.20 -1.98
N GLU A 64 0.90 -18.62 -2.80
CA GLU A 64 1.21 -18.27 -4.19
C GLU A 64 2.23 -17.11 -4.25
N ILE A 65 2.06 -16.10 -3.37
CA ILE A 65 2.99 -14.96 -3.27
C ILE A 65 4.36 -15.42 -2.78
N GLU A 66 4.41 -16.30 -1.77
CA GLU A 66 5.67 -16.87 -1.28
C GLU A 66 6.40 -17.69 -2.37
N ALA A 67 5.64 -18.44 -3.20
CA ALA A 67 6.22 -19.20 -4.30
C ALA A 67 6.87 -18.32 -5.38
N LEU A 68 6.45 -17.06 -5.53
CA LEU A 68 7.05 -16.11 -6.47
C LEU A 68 8.41 -15.56 -5.98
N ASN A 69 8.78 -15.80 -4.72
CA ASN A 69 10.03 -15.34 -4.10
C ASN A 69 10.28 -13.84 -4.31
N LEU A 70 9.24 -13.03 -4.07
CA LEU A 70 9.28 -11.58 -4.17
C LEU A 70 9.93 -10.95 -2.93
N ASP A 71 10.04 -9.61 -2.94
CA ASP A 71 10.50 -8.86 -1.78
C ASP A 71 9.51 -9.02 -0.60
N GLU A 72 10.01 -9.16 0.63
CA GLU A 72 9.21 -9.33 1.85
C GLU A 72 8.25 -8.15 2.15
N ARG A 73 8.43 -7.03 1.48
CA ARG A 73 7.58 -5.85 1.56
C ARG A 73 6.32 -5.97 0.71
N VAL A 74 6.18 -6.99 -0.12
CA VAL A 74 4.97 -7.30 -0.88
C VAL A 74 4.07 -8.21 -0.05
N PHE A 75 2.90 -7.71 0.35
CA PHE A 75 1.99 -8.46 1.22
C PHE A 75 0.82 -9.09 0.47
N ASP A 76 0.47 -8.51 -0.69
CA ASP A 76 -0.72 -8.92 -1.41
C ASP A 76 -0.61 -8.52 -2.89
N ILE A 77 -1.22 -9.30 -3.76
CA ILE A 77 -1.23 -9.10 -5.21
C ILE A 77 -2.63 -9.39 -5.75
N VAL A 78 -3.18 -8.45 -6.49
CA VAL A 78 -4.43 -8.62 -7.21
C VAL A 78 -4.19 -8.51 -8.70
N ARG A 79 -4.54 -9.55 -9.44
CA ARG A 79 -4.61 -9.49 -10.90
C ARG A 79 -5.95 -8.88 -11.28
N VAL A 80 -5.92 -7.71 -11.89
CA VAL A 80 -7.11 -6.94 -12.26
C VAL A 80 -7.54 -7.26 -13.68
N ASN A 81 -8.75 -7.76 -13.82
CA ASN A 81 -9.39 -7.99 -15.10
C ASN A 81 -10.64 -7.09 -15.24
N ASN A 82 -10.99 -6.74 -16.49
CA ASN A 82 -12.23 -6.07 -16.79
C ASN A 82 -13.41 -7.04 -16.92
N SER A 83 -14.61 -6.49 -17.15
CA SER A 83 -15.85 -7.26 -17.35
C SER A 83 -15.81 -8.24 -18.55
N ASN A 84 -14.88 -8.07 -19.49
CA ASN A 84 -14.65 -9.00 -20.59
C ASN A 84 -13.68 -10.12 -20.22
N GLY A 85 -12.98 -10.01 -19.09
CA GLY A 85 -11.94 -10.92 -18.65
C GLY A 85 -10.54 -10.55 -19.15
N ASP A 86 -10.38 -9.40 -19.83
CA ASP A 86 -9.08 -8.95 -20.29
C ASP A 86 -8.25 -8.40 -19.11
N LEU A 87 -6.96 -8.72 -19.09
CA LEU A 87 -6.03 -8.22 -18.10
C LEU A 87 -5.83 -6.72 -18.26
N LYS A 88 -6.06 -5.96 -17.19
CA LYS A 88 -5.79 -4.51 -17.11
C LYS A 88 -4.45 -4.22 -16.43
N GLY A 89 -4.08 -5.02 -15.47
CA GLY A 89 -2.84 -4.87 -14.74
C GLY A 89 -2.82 -5.69 -13.46
N TYR A 90 -1.87 -5.33 -12.61
CA TYR A 90 -1.71 -5.90 -11.28
C TYR A 90 -1.73 -4.77 -10.25
N VAL A 91 -2.30 -5.04 -9.10
CA VAL A 91 -2.23 -4.15 -7.93
C VAL A 91 -1.42 -4.86 -6.86
N PHE A 92 -0.30 -4.28 -6.50
CA PHE A 92 0.58 -4.78 -5.43
C PHE A 92 0.30 -3.99 -4.16
N THR A 93 0.03 -4.69 -3.06
CA THR A 93 0.02 -4.09 -1.73
C THR A 93 1.42 -4.23 -1.15
N VAL A 94 2.09 -3.11 -0.98
CA VAL A 94 3.45 -3.03 -0.46
C VAL A 94 3.51 -2.17 0.80
N GLY A 95 4.42 -2.48 1.70
CA GLY A 95 4.54 -1.70 2.92
C GLY A 95 5.93 -1.70 3.52
N GLY A 96 6.19 -0.69 4.31
CA GLY A 96 7.46 -0.51 4.98
C GLY A 96 7.39 0.49 6.12
N LYS A 97 8.49 0.64 6.82
CA LYS A 97 8.60 1.59 7.93
C LYS A 97 9.95 2.30 7.91
N ASN A 98 9.95 3.51 8.43
CA ASN A 98 11.15 4.27 8.74
C ASN A 98 11.06 4.83 10.17
N ALA A 99 11.98 5.72 10.54
CA ALA A 99 12.00 6.34 11.88
C ALA A 99 10.77 7.24 12.17
N TYR A 100 9.98 7.59 11.16
CA TYR A 100 8.85 8.53 11.25
C TYR A 100 7.49 7.84 11.18
N GLY A 101 7.45 6.54 10.93
CA GLY A 101 6.21 5.76 10.92
C GLY A 101 6.17 4.68 9.84
N THR A 102 5.00 4.08 9.69
CA THR A 102 4.71 3.05 8.69
C THR A 102 4.01 3.64 7.47
N ILE A 103 4.21 3.02 6.32
CA ILE A 103 3.46 3.28 5.10
C ILE A 103 3.01 1.94 4.53
N SER A 104 1.77 1.86 4.08
CA SER A 104 1.25 0.80 3.23
C SER A 104 0.61 1.41 1.99
N LEU A 105 1.00 0.94 0.83
CA LEU A 105 0.59 1.44 -0.48
C LEU A 105 -0.07 0.34 -1.30
N MET A 106 -1.01 0.73 -2.13
CA MET A 106 -1.45 -0.02 -3.30
C MET A 106 -0.83 0.61 -4.54
N VAL A 107 0.00 -0.16 -5.23
CA VAL A 107 0.68 0.26 -6.46
C VAL A 107 0.07 -0.50 -7.62
N ALA A 108 -0.64 0.21 -8.48
CA ALA A 108 -1.22 -0.34 -9.69
C ALA A 108 -0.20 -0.29 -10.83
N ILE A 109 0.05 -1.45 -11.43
CA ILE A 109 0.98 -1.60 -12.54
C ILE A 109 0.23 -2.18 -13.73
N SER A 110 0.32 -1.50 -14.86
CA SER A 110 -0.26 -1.92 -16.13
C SER A 110 0.83 -2.16 -17.18
N LYS A 111 0.44 -2.57 -18.37
CA LYS A 111 1.32 -2.64 -19.54
C LYS A 111 1.04 -1.43 -20.43
N ASP A 112 2.10 -0.80 -20.90
CA ASP A 112 2.00 0.25 -21.91
C ASP A 112 1.83 -0.34 -23.33
N THR A 113 1.81 0.53 -24.35
CA THR A 113 1.70 0.12 -25.75
C THR A 113 2.90 -0.67 -26.26
N ASN A 114 4.04 -0.61 -25.59
CA ASN A 114 5.26 -1.36 -25.89
C ASN A 114 5.35 -2.67 -25.10
N ASN A 115 4.31 -2.99 -24.29
CA ASN A 115 4.28 -4.15 -23.40
C ASN A 115 5.27 -4.03 -22.21
N GLU A 116 5.69 -2.80 -21.88
CA GLU A 116 6.51 -2.52 -20.69
C GLU A 116 5.65 -2.28 -19.45
N ASN A 117 6.15 -2.65 -18.28
CA ASN A 117 5.46 -2.38 -17.02
C ASN A 117 5.54 -0.89 -16.69
N VAL A 118 4.41 -0.28 -16.42
CA VAL A 118 4.30 1.12 -16.03
C VAL A 118 3.48 1.27 -14.76
N VAL A 119 3.86 2.21 -13.90
CA VAL A 119 3.07 2.58 -12.71
C VAL A 119 1.89 3.40 -13.18
N HIS A 120 0.69 2.82 -13.04
CA HIS A 120 -0.55 3.48 -13.42
C HIS A 120 -1.04 4.45 -12.33
N GLN A 121 -1.01 4.01 -11.08
CA GLN A 121 -1.45 4.81 -9.93
C GLN A 121 -0.90 4.24 -8.62
N VAL A 122 -0.70 5.12 -7.62
CA VAL A 122 -0.31 4.76 -6.26
C VAL A 122 -1.31 5.35 -5.27
N GLU A 123 -1.87 4.52 -4.40
CA GLU A 123 -2.81 4.94 -3.35
C GLU A 123 -2.33 4.45 -1.98
N PHE A 124 -2.61 5.25 -0.94
CA PHE A 124 -2.35 4.81 0.43
C PHE A 124 -3.46 3.90 0.94
N LEU A 125 -3.06 2.77 1.53
CA LEU A 125 -3.91 2.03 2.47
C LEU A 125 -3.71 2.56 3.90
N GLU A 126 -2.46 2.85 4.26
CA GLU A 126 -2.11 3.42 5.55
C GLU A 126 -0.95 4.40 5.40
N ASN A 127 -1.08 5.56 6.01
CA ASN A 127 0.00 6.55 6.11
C ASN A 127 0.17 6.99 7.56
N GLY A 128 1.00 6.25 8.30
CA GLY A 128 1.36 6.51 9.70
C GLY A 128 2.56 7.42 9.89
N GLN A 129 2.97 8.17 8.86
CA GLN A 129 4.12 9.08 8.94
C GLN A 129 3.82 10.32 9.79
N SER A 130 4.82 10.85 10.45
CA SER A 130 4.70 12.10 11.24
C SER A 130 4.25 13.30 10.39
N PHE A 131 4.57 13.31 9.09
CA PHE A 131 4.16 14.34 8.12
C PHE A 131 3.27 13.73 7.03
N ALA A 132 2.26 12.95 7.44
CA ALA A 132 1.40 12.18 6.55
C ALA A 132 0.78 13.02 5.43
N SER A 133 0.27 14.22 5.72
CA SER A 133 -0.36 15.09 4.71
C SER A 133 0.63 15.57 3.63
N THR A 134 1.89 15.80 3.99
CA THR A 134 2.93 16.21 3.02
C THR A 134 3.33 15.02 2.14
N VAL A 135 3.45 13.83 2.72
CA VAL A 135 3.73 12.61 1.95
C VAL A 135 2.56 12.27 1.03
N ASP A 136 1.31 12.41 1.50
CA ASP A 136 0.11 12.19 0.68
C ASP A 136 0.06 13.18 -0.50
N ALA A 137 0.32 14.47 -0.26
CA ALA A 137 0.39 15.46 -1.33
C ALA A 137 1.48 15.12 -2.36
N HIS A 138 2.65 14.67 -1.90
CA HIS A 138 3.73 14.24 -2.79
C HIS A 138 3.33 13.03 -3.64
N VAL A 139 2.70 12.00 -3.07
CA VAL A 139 2.23 10.82 -3.83
C VAL A 139 1.20 11.23 -4.88
N ARG A 140 0.23 12.05 -4.50
CA ARG A 140 -0.80 12.55 -5.44
C ARG A 140 -0.18 13.33 -6.59
N SER A 141 0.85 14.11 -6.30
CA SER A 141 1.52 14.90 -7.31
C SER A 141 2.44 14.09 -8.22
N SER A 142 3.05 13.02 -7.73
CA SER A 142 4.10 12.31 -8.46
C SER A 142 3.64 10.99 -9.09
N TYR A 143 2.56 10.36 -8.58
CA TYR A 143 2.17 9.01 -8.98
C TYR A 143 0.69 8.85 -9.37
N HIS A 144 -0.09 9.94 -9.42
CA HIS A 144 -1.49 9.86 -9.82
C HIS A 144 -1.67 10.19 -11.30
N THR A 145 -2.29 9.26 -12.01
CA THR A 145 -2.64 9.44 -13.43
C THR A 145 -4.11 9.77 -13.64
N SER A 146 -4.96 9.57 -12.62
CA SER A 146 -6.42 9.59 -12.74
C SER A 146 -7.01 10.95 -13.09
N GLU A 147 -6.33 12.03 -12.80
CA GLU A 147 -6.70 13.34 -13.32
C GLU A 147 -5.96 13.59 -14.64
N LYS A 148 -6.46 12.97 -15.69
CA LYS A 148 -6.02 13.22 -17.06
C LYS A 148 -5.89 14.73 -17.28
N ASN A 149 -4.66 15.26 -17.30
CA ASN A 149 -4.29 16.67 -17.44
C ASN A 149 -4.28 17.52 -16.15
N ALA A 150 -4.25 16.98 -14.96
CA ALA A 150 -3.88 17.78 -13.83
C ALA A 150 -2.37 18.10 -13.94
N LEU A 151 -2.07 19.36 -14.13
CA LEU A 151 -0.72 19.88 -13.93
C LEU A 151 -0.37 19.63 -12.47
N VAL A 152 0.52 18.72 -12.23
CA VAL A 152 1.06 18.53 -10.90
C VAL A 152 2.14 19.57 -10.71
N LEU A 153 1.79 20.60 -10.01
CA LEU A 153 2.74 21.56 -9.47
C LEU A 153 3.48 20.88 -8.31
N ASP A 154 4.68 20.41 -8.55
CA ASP A 154 5.61 20.20 -7.45
C ASP A 154 5.92 21.57 -6.86
N PRO A 155 5.48 21.88 -5.62
CA PRO A 155 5.71 23.20 -5.02
C PRO A 155 7.19 23.53 -4.83
N TYR A 156 8.09 22.58 -5.07
CA TYR A 156 9.54 22.70 -4.93
C TYR A 156 10.30 22.49 -6.23
N SER A 157 9.62 22.18 -7.33
CA SER A 157 10.23 22.10 -8.66
C SER A 157 10.15 23.45 -9.36
N SER A 158 11.26 23.85 -9.99
CA SER A 158 11.31 25.02 -10.87
C SER A 158 10.75 24.72 -12.27
N ASP A 159 10.28 23.50 -12.52
CA ASP A 159 9.73 23.07 -13.80
C ASP A 159 8.23 22.80 -13.65
N ASP A 160 7.41 23.73 -14.14
CA ASP A 160 5.96 23.80 -13.92
C ASP A 160 5.15 22.80 -14.77
N SER A 161 5.77 21.80 -15.38
CA SER A 161 5.08 20.93 -16.33
C SER A 161 5.49 19.46 -16.27
N VAL A 162 5.20 18.79 -15.15
CA VAL A 162 5.22 17.33 -15.18
C VAL A 162 3.83 16.83 -15.58
N THR A 163 3.69 16.35 -16.80
CA THR A 163 2.50 15.63 -17.23
C THR A 163 2.54 14.27 -16.56
N VAL A 164 1.68 14.04 -15.56
CA VAL A 164 1.56 12.73 -14.92
C VAL A 164 0.80 11.83 -15.88
N GLY A 165 1.54 10.93 -16.53
CA GLY A 165 1.02 9.77 -17.25
C GLY A 165 1.46 8.49 -16.55
N ASP A 166 1.21 7.35 -17.16
CA ASP A 166 1.79 6.09 -16.70
C ASP A 166 3.31 6.22 -16.63
N LEU A 167 3.90 5.91 -15.47
CA LEU A 167 5.33 6.09 -15.23
C LEU A 167 6.09 4.80 -15.53
N THR A 168 7.06 4.89 -16.44
CA THR A 168 8.04 3.82 -16.67
C THR A 168 9.00 3.70 -15.48
N SER A 169 9.76 2.60 -15.42
CA SER A 169 10.78 2.40 -14.39
C SER A 169 11.78 3.56 -14.31
N ASP A 170 12.29 4.03 -15.45
CA ASP A 170 13.23 5.14 -15.51
C ASP A 170 12.61 6.44 -14.98
N GLN A 171 11.33 6.70 -15.29
CA GLN A 171 10.62 7.87 -14.79
C GLN A 171 10.37 7.80 -13.28
N VAL A 172 10.13 6.59 -12.71
CA VAL A 172 10.06 6.40 -11.26
C VAL A 172 11.40 6.70 -10.60
N ASP A 173 12.50 6.33 -11.25
CA ASP A 173 13.86 6.65 -10.78
C ASP A 173 14.13 8.16 -10.76
N ASP A 174 13.54 8.92 -11.66
CA ASP A 174 13.66 10.37 -11.75
C ASP A 174 12.72 11.13 -10.78
N VAL A 175 11.79 10.46 -10.09
CA VAL A 175 10.89 11.13 -9.15
C VAL A 175 11.66 11.82 -8.04
N VAL A 176 11.47 13.15 -7.95
CA VAL A 176 12.09 13.99 -6.93
C VAL A 176 11.49 13.67 -5.57
N VAL A 177 12.33 13.31 -4.62
CA VAL A 177 11.93 12.98 -3.24
C VAL A 177 12.20 14.09 -2.22
N GLU A 178 12.72 15.23 -2.67
CA GLU A 178 13.03 16.39 -1.83
C GLU A 178 11.76 17.23 -1.61
N CYS A 179 10.90 16.76 -0.74
CA CYS A 179 9.74 17.49 -0.25
C CYS A 179 9.88 17.74 1.25
N GLY A 180 8.95 18.47 1.86
CA GLY A 180 8.96 18.71 3.30
C GLY A 180 8.94 17.46 4.19
N ALA A 181 8.73 16.27 3.59
CA ALA A 181 8.74 14.96 4.23
C ALA A 181 9.63 13.96 3.47
N THR A 182 10.84 14.34 3.14
CA THR A 182 11.81 13.60 2.29
C THR A 182 11.97 12.11 2.68
N TYR A 183 12.00 11.77 3.96
CA TYR A 183 12.13 10.37 4.38
C TYR A 183 10.88 9.53 4.09
N GLY A 184 9.70 10.12 4.17
CA GLY A 184 8.45 9.49 3.77
C GLY A 184 8.40 9.29 2.25
N ALA A 185 8.73 10.32 1.48
CA ALA A 185 8.82 10.27 0.01
C ALA A 185 9.83 9.23 -0.50
N LYS A 186 11.01 9.13 0.14
CA LYS A 186 11.99 8.08 -0.17
C LYS A 186 11.46 6.67 0.11
N LEU A 187 10.73 6.49 1.20
CA LEU A 187 10.12 5.19 1.49
C LEU A 187 9.06 4.84 0.44
N VAL A 188 8.21 5.79 0.06
CA VAL A 188 7.24 5.59 -1.02
C VAL A 188 7.93 5.17 -2.32
N LYS A 189 8.96 5.90 -2.75
CA LYS A 189 9.73 5.57 -3.96
C LYS A 189 10.26 4.14 -3.92
N GLN A 190 10.91 3.75 -2.82
CA GLN A 190 11.42 2.38 -2.64
C GLN A 190 10.31 1.31 -2.71
N LEU A 191 9.12 1.60 -2.20
CA LEU A 191 7.99 0.68 -2.25
C LEU A 191 7.42 0.56 -3.68
N VAL A 192 7.38 1.66 -4.42
CA VAL A 192 6.98 1.66 -5.84
C VAL A 192 7.97 0.87 -6.69
N GLU A 193 9.28 1.05 -6.48
CA GLU A 193 10.34 0.28 -7.14
C GLU A 193 10.21 -1.23 -6.84
N VAL A 194 9.90 -1.60 -5.60
CA VAL A 194 9.65 -3.01 -5.22
C VAL A 194 8.46 -3.59 -5.97
N ALA A 195 7.37 -2.84 -6.11
CA ALA A 195 6.20 -3.28 -6.85
C ALA A 195 6.52 -3.47 -8.34
N LEU A 196 7.26 -2.55 -8.97
CA LEU A 196 7.71 -2.66 -10.36
C LEU A 196 8.58 -3.89 -10.58
N GLN A 197 9.60 -4.10 -9.75
CA GLN A 197 10.48 -5.28 -9.82
C GLN A 197 9.70 -6.59 -9.61
N SER A 198 8.65 -6.55 -8.77
CA SER A 198 7.78 -7.70 -8.56
C SER A 198 6.94 -8.00 -9.81
N ALA A 199 6.43 -6.96 -10.48
CA ALA A 199 5.68 -7.11 -11.73
C ALA A 199 6.54 -7.68 -12.87
N GLU A 200 7.82 -7.31 -12.95
CA GLU A 200 8.77 -7.87 -13.92
C GLU A 200 8.97 -9.39 -13.72
N ARG A 201 8.94 -9.87 -12.48
CA ARG A 201 9.07 -11.31 -12.18
C ARG A 201 7.80 -12.12 -12.48
N MET A 202 6.66 -11.45 -12.62
CA MET A 202 5.36 -12.07 -12.93
C MET A 202 5.07 -12.07 -14.43
N ALA A 203 5.85 -11.35 -15.24
CA ALA A 203 5.71 -11.28 -16.70
C ALA A 203 6.43 -12.45 -17.35
#